data_cb8376439fa9801132fdd10b32c09cdb
#
_entry.id   cb8376439fa9801132fdd10b32c09cdb
#
_cell.length_a   1.000
_cell.length_b   1.000
_cell.length_c   1.000
_cell.angle_alpha   90.00
_cell.angle_beta   90.00
_cell.angle_gamma   90.00
#
_symmetry.space_group_name_H-M   'P 1'
#
loop_
_entity.id
_entity.type
_entity.pdbx_description
1 polymer ?
#
loop_
_entity_poly.entity_id
_entity_poly.type
_entity_poly.pdbx_seq_one_letter_code
_entity_poly.pdbx_strand_id
1 'polypeptide(L)'
;MTGRAPCGRRTASAWCMAAVTLALSATGGCTVGPDYRRPEAVAAMPAAFAESTEEWKVAEPKADLSKGPWWEIFGDEELNRLEAEAATSNQDLAAAAARFEQARASADVARSGLFPRIGAGAAATRQQDSANRPLNSTGEAAGKGYIYDNFTIPFDFSYELDLWGRVRRQREAAGAGQEAAVADVESVKLAIAAEVAADYFTLRSLDVEAAALAASIEAYEKSLELTRRRRAGGLSSDLDVAQAETVLNAAAAQLPGITRSRQHFEHALAVLTGQAAPLFHVAERPFDLEPPVVEPDLPSALLERRPDVASAERRMAAANANIGVATAAFFPTVKLNGLAGLQSTSSGSLFDWASRFWAVGPSLSLPLFDGGRISASVRASRGAYEETVARYRATVLAAFGEVEDNLAAQRLLAEAWELEARAWVSAHRQLEIAQNRYRAGLVGYLQVTAAQSAALERDRSRARLRGQQFAACAALVKSLGGGWQGLDRER
;
A
#
# COMPACT_ATOMS: atom_id res chain seq x y z
N MET A 1 -62.01 -22.33 -62.10
CA MET A 1 -61.93 -21.04 -61.46
C MET A 1 -61.65 -21.26 -60.01
N THR A 2 -60.38 -21.24 -59.65
CA THR A 2 -59.96 -21.51 -58.28
C THR A 2 -58.84 -20.50 -57.93
N GLY A 3 -59.20 -19.51 -57.12
CA GLY A 3 -58.28 -18.52 -56.58
C GLY A 3 -57.45 -19.06 -55.41
N ARG A 4 -56.14 -19.11 -55.54
CA ARG A 4 -55.20 -19.32 -54.41
C ARG A 4 -54.83 -17.97 -53.83
N ALA A 5 -55.13 -17.73 -52.53
CA ALA A 5 -54.69 -16.66 -51.78
C ALA A 5 -53.17 -16.86 -51.31
N PRO A 6 -52.30 -15.90 -51.38
CA PRO A 6 -50.93 -16.00 -50.84
C PRO A 6 -50.94 -15.70 -49.33
N CYS A 7 -50.66 -16.71 -48.49
CA CYS A 7 -50.57 -16.59 -47.05
C CYS A 7 -49.16 -16.23 -46.62
N GLY A 8 -49.04 -15.05 -45.97
CA GLY A 8 -48.32 -14.92 -44.68
C GLY A 8 -46.82 -15.08 -44.59
N ARG A 9 -45.98 -14.47 -45.47
CA ARG A 9 -44.53 -14.31 -45.21
C ARG A 9 -44.10 -12.97 -44.63
N ARG A 10 -45.03 -12.00 -44.46
CA ARG A 10 -44.71 -10.62 -43.99
C ARG A 10 -44.84 -10.40 -42.49
N THR A 11 -45.47 -11.30 -41.74
CA THR A 11 -45.68 -11.16 -40.28
C THR A 11 -44.50 -11.63 -39.45
N ALA A 12 -43.75 -12.63 -39.89
CA ALA A 12 -42.59 -13.15 -39.14
C ALA A 12 -41.40 -12.17 -39.09
N SER A 13 -41.16 -11.36 -40.16
CA SER A 13 -40.11 -10.39 -40.22
C SER A 13 -40.41 -9.15 -39.35
N ALA A 14 -41.68 -8.76 -39.20
CA ALA A 14 -42.09 -7.66 -38.35
C ALA A 14 -41.94 -7.95 -36.86
N TRP A 15 -42.20 -9.19 -36.45
CA TRP A 15 -41.97 -9.65 -35.06
C TRP A 15 -40.49 -9.77 -34.70
N CYS A 16 -39.63 -10.20 -35.63
CA CYS A 16 -38.20 -10.22 -35.44
C CYS A 16 -37.61 -8.78 -35.32
N MET A 17 -38.07 -7.84 -36.14
CA MET A 17 -37.61 -6.44 -36.04
C MET A 17 -38.13 -5.76 -34.77
N ALA A 18 -39.37 -6.01 -34.35
CA ALA A 18 -39.90 -5.48 -33.10
C ALA A 18 -39.17 -6.06 -31.86
N ALA A 19 -38.79 -7.33 -31.89
CA ALA A 19 -37.97 -7.95 -30.83
C ALA A 19 -36.54 -7.39 -30.78
N VAL A 20 -35.93 -7.10 -31.94
CA VAL A 20 -34.60 -6.46 -32.01
C VAL A 20 -34.61 -4.99 -31.56
N THR A 21 -35.67 -4.23 -31.92
CA THR A 21 -35.82 -2.84 -31.44
C THR A 21 -36.15 -2.77 -29.95
N LEU A 22 -36.92 -3.68 -29.39
CA LEU A 22 -37.17 -3.79 -27.96
C LEU A 22 -35.91 -4.22 -27.21
N ALA A 23 -35.03 -5.05 -27.79
CA ALA A 23 -33.74 -5.42 -27.23
C ALA A 23 -32.72 -4.27 -27.27
N LEU A 24 -32.73 -3.40 -28.31
CA LEU A 24 -31.87 -2.22 -28.41
C LEU A 24 -32.32 -1.07 -27.49
N SER A 25 -33.62 -0.94 -27.20
CA SER A 25 -34.10 0.06 -26.23
C SER A 25 -33.87 -0.34 -24.77
N ALA A 26 -33.56 -1.62 -24.51
CA ALA A 26 -33.17 -2.13 -23.18
C ALA A 26 -31.68 -1.89 -22.80
N THR A 27 -30.88 -1.24 -23.64
CA THR A 27 -29.46 -0.94 -23.33
C THR A 27 -29.29 0.09 -22.21
N GLY A 28 -30.37 0.77 -21.77
CA GLY A 28 -30.44 1.52 -20.52
C GLY A 28 -30.89 0.68 -19.32
N GLY A 29 -30.56 -0.63 -19.28
CA GLY A 29 -31.01 -1.57 -18.24
C GLY A 29 -30.75 -1.05 -16.83
N CYS A 30 -31.78 -1.10 -15.98
CA CYS A 30 -31.70 -0.71 -14.57
C CYS A 30 -30.61 -1.52 -13.85
N THR A 31 -29.61 -0.84 -13.31
CA THR A 31 -28.68 -1.48 -12.37
C THR A 31 -29.34 -1.58 -11.00
N VAL A 32 -29.42 -2.80 -10.46
CA VAL A 32 -29.95 -3.00 -9.10
C VAL A 32 -28.88 -2.83 -8.06
N GLY A 33 -29.31 -2.50 -6.83
CA GLY A 33 -28.42 -2.21 -5.71
C GLY A 33 -28.14 -0.72 -5.51
N PRO A 34 -27.48 -0.34 -4.42
CA PRO A 34 -27.20 1.05 -4.11
C PRO A 34 -26.11 1.62 -5.02
N ASP A 35 -26.25 2.87 -5.44
CA ASP A 35 -25.19 3.61 -6.07
C ASP A 35 -24.23 4.11 -5.00
N TYR A 36 -22.92 4.04 -5.32
CA TYR A 36 -21.90 4.46 -4.38
C TYR A 36 -21.98 5.97 -4.12
N ARG A 37 -22.02 6.33 -2.85
CA ARG A 37 -21.83 7.70 -2.36
C ARG A 37 -20.84 7.65 -1.22
N ARG A 38 -19.81 8.49 -1.29
CA ARG A 38 -18.78 8.57 -0.23
C ARG A 38 -19.45 9.00 1.07
N PRO A 39 -19.42 8.20 2.14
CA PRO A 39 -19.91 8.61 3.45
C PRO A 39 -18.99 9.64 4.09
N GLU A 40 -19.52 10.40 5.04
CA GLU A 40 -18.71 11.31 5.84
C GLU A 40 -17.64 10.53 6.63
N ALA A 41 -16.40 10.98 6.53
CA ALA A 41 -15.26 10.34 7.19
C ALA A 41 -15.32 10.52 8.71
N VAL A 42 -15.63 11.74 9.17
CA VAL A 42 -15.76 12.12 10.58
C VAL A 42 -17.01 13.00 10.77
N ALA A 43 -17.57 13.00 11.97
CA ALA A 43 -18.80 13.77 12.28
C ALA A 43 -18.60 15.29 12.18
N ALA A 44 -17.37 15.78 12.43
CA ALA A 44 -17.00 17.17 12.25
C ALA A 44 -15.55 17.22 11.73
N MET A 45 -15.36 17.87 10.59
CA MET A 45 -14.01 18.10 10.04
C MET A 45 -13.36 19.26 10.80
N PRO A 46 -12.17 19.09 11.40
CA PRO A 46 -11.46 20.19 12.05
C PRO A 46 -11.06 21.25 11.01
N ALA A 47 -11.15 22.52 11.39
CA ALA A 47 -10.78 23.65 10.52
C ALA A 47 -9.27 23.82 10.41
N ALA A 48 -8.51 23.41 11.45
CA ALA A 48 -7.05 23.45 11.54
C ALA A 48 -6.57 22.31 12.42
N PHE A 49 -5.28 22.00 12.36
CA PHE A 49 -4.61 21.12 13.31
C PHE A 49 -4.44 21.86 14.65
N ALA A 50 -4.59 21.15 15.78
CA ALA A 50 -4.48 21.73 17.11
C ALA A 50 -3.06 22.18 17.42
N GLU A 51 -2.05 21.49 16.89
CA GLU A 51 -0.63 21.81 17.05
C GLU A 51 -0.13 22.88 16.05
N SER A 52 -0.98 23.36 15.10
CA SER A 52 -0.64 24.49 14.25
C SER A 52 -0.71 25.78 15.07
N THR A 53 0.44 26.45 15.28
CA THR A 53 0.50 27.72 16.00
C THR A 53 0.13 28.90 15.10
N GLU A 54 -0.46 30.00 15.66
CA GLU A 54 -0.80 31.21 14.89
C GLU A 54 0.44 31.90 14.26
N GLU A 55 1.64 31.56 14.70
CA GLU A 55 2.91 32.04 14.12
C GLU A 55 3.23 31.41 12.77
N TRP A 56 2.58 30.31 12.43
CA TRP A 56 2.63 29.70 11.12
C TRP A 56 1.74 30.54 10.20
N LYS A 57 2.36 31.41 9.41
CA LYS A 57 1.67 32.16 8.34
C LYS A 57 0.81 31.16 7.59
N VAL A 58 -0.46 31.57 7.32
CA VAL A 58 -1.27 30.90 6.29
C VAL A 58 -0.36 30.78 5.07
N ALA A 59 0.09 29.56 4.79
CA ALA A 59 0.98 29.31 3.68
C ALA A 59 0.26 29.82 2.44
N GLU A 60 0.84 30.82 1.78
CA GLU A 60 0.52 30.97 0.35
C GLU A 60 0.78 29.60 -0.27
N PRO A 61 -0.06 29.11 -1.22
CA PRO A 61 0.10 27.78 -1.81
C PRO A 61 1.36 27.68 -2.69
N LYS A 62 2.52 27.98 -2.12
CA LYS A 62 3.87 27.66 -2.57
C LYS A 62 4.39 26.37 -1.95
N ALA A 63 3.61 25.72 -1.13
CA ALA A 63 3.81 24.34 -0.78
C ALA A 63 3.52 23.43 -1.98
N ASP A 64 4.18 23.66 -3.09
CA ASP A 64 4.70 22.62 -3.93
C ASP A 64 5.77 21.85 -3.11
N LEU A 65 5.32 21.17 -2.05
CA LEU A 65 6.00 19.95 -1.61
C LEU A 65 6.09 19.14 -2.89
N SER A 66 7.29 19.07 -3.41
CA SER A 66 7.58 18.75 -4.79
C SER A 66 6.80 17.50 -5.18
N LYS A 67 5.96 17.65 -6.18
CA LYS A 67 5.31 16.55 -6.88
C LYS A 67 6.43 15.63 -7.35
N GLY A 68 6.85 14.66 -6.51
CA GLY A 68 7.99 13.81 -6.84
C GLY A 68 8.86 13.47 -5.63
N PRO A 69 10.17 13.58 -5.78
CA PRO A 69 11.15 13.18 -4.75
C PRO A 69 11.19 14.22 -3.60
N TRP A 70 10.20 14.13 -2.67
CA TRP A 70 10.06 15.03 -1.53
C TRP A 70 11.31 15.08 -0.62
N TRP A 71 12.14 14.04 -0.63
CA TRP A 71 13.37 13.95 0.17
C TRP A 71 14.47 14.88 -0.33
N GLU A 72 14.36 15.46 -1.52
CA GLU A 72 15.30 16.48 -2.02
C GLU A 72 15.31 17.75 -1.17
N ILE A 73 14.26 18.00 -0.37
CA ILE A 73 14.20 19.13 0.58
C ILE A 73 15.34 19.08 1.61
N PHE A 74 15.90 17.91 1.89
CA PHE A 74 17.00 17.75 2.83
C PHE A 74 18.37 18.15 2.25
N GLY A 75 18.49 18.30 0.93
CA GLY A 75 19.72 18.72 0.27
C GLY A 75 20.90 17.76 0.41
N ASP A 76 20.64 16.46 0.61
CA ASP A 76 21.64 15.42 0.80
C ASP A 76 21.71 14.48 -0.42
N GLU A 77 22.83 14.52 -1.16
CA GLU A 77 23.04 13.72 -2.38
C GLU A 77 23.06 12.21 -2.11
N GLU A 78 23.59 11.80 -0.96
CA GLU A 78 23.65 10.39 -0.58
C GLU A 78 22.25 9.84 -0.25
N LEU A 79 21.41 10.63 0.43
CA LEU A 79 20.00 10.30 0.63
C LEU A 79 19.30 10.16 -0.71
N ASN A 80 19.49 11.12 -1.63
CA ASN A 80 18.89 11.07 -2.95
C ASN A 80 19.28 9.80 -3.72
N ARG A 81 20.56 9.37 -3.62
CA ARG A 81 21.05 8.12 -4.20
C ARG A 81 20.35 6.89 -3.59
N LEU A 82 20.28 6.82 -2.27
CA LEU A 82 19.63 5.70 -1.56
C LEU A 82 18.14 5.58 -1.89
N GLU A 83 17.44 6.72 -1.95
CA GLU A 83 16.03 6.77 -2.36
C GLU A 83 15.80 6.29 -3.79
N ALA A 84 16.66 6.70 -4.73
CA ALA A 84 16.58 6.24 -6.12
C ALA A 84 16.85 4.73 -6.24
N GLU A 85 17.78 4.20 -5.46
CA GLU A 85 18.04 2.76 -5.40
C GLU A 85 16.86 2.00 -4.78
N ALA A 86 16.30 2.49 -3.67
CA ALA A 86 15.13 1.90 -3.02
C ALA A 86 13.93 1.88 -3.98
N ALA A 87 13.67 2.98 -4.67
CA ALA A 87 12.56 3.08 -5.63
C ALA A 87 12.64 2.06 -6.78
N THR A 88 13.84 1.59 -7.14
CA THR A 88 14.05 0.65 -8.25
C THR A 88 14.24 -0.80 -7.82
N SER A 89 14.79 -1.03 -6.63
CA SER A 89 15.29 -2.34 -6.22
C SER A 89 14.60 -2.93 -4.98
N ASN A 90 13.75 -2.16 -4.31
CA ASN A 90 13.06 -2.63 -3.11
C ASN A 90 12.06 -3.75 -3.41
N GLN A 91 12.15 -4.86 -2.67
CA GLN A 91 11.35 -6.05 -2.92
C GLN A 91 9.88 -5.91 -2.47
N ASP A 92 9.61 -5.11 -1.44
CA ASP A 92 8.23 -4.84 -1.01
C ASP A 92 7.49 -3.97 -2.03
N LEU A 93 8.20 -3.02 -2.65
CA LEU A 93 7.66 -2.23 -3.76
C LEU A 93 7.40 -3.10 -4.99
N ALA A 94 8.32 -4.03 -5.32
CA ALA A 94 8.11 -4.99 -6.39
C ALA A 94 6.90 -5.91 -6.12
N ALA A 95 6.72 -6.35 -4.87
CA ALA A 95 5.56 -7.14 -4.46
C ALA A 95 4.25 -6.32 -4.54
N ALA A 96 4.27 -5.03 -4.18
CA ALA A 96 3.12 -4.14 -4.33
C ALA A 96 2.75 -3.94 -5.80
N ALA A 97 3.73 -3.73 -6.68
CA ALA A 97 3.52 -3.64 -8.13
C ALA A 97 2.92 -4.93 -8.71
N ALA A 98 3.39 -6.10 -8.26
CA ALA A 98 2.82 -7.39 -8.67
C ALA A 98 1.37 -7.57 -8.20
N ARG A 99 1.00 -7.10 -6.99
CA ARG A 99 -0.39 -7.09 -6.52
C ARG A 99 -1.27 -6.16 -7.36
N PHE A 100 -0.74 -5.03 -7.79
CA PHE A 100 -1.46 -4.15 -8.73
C PHE A 100 -1.74 -4.87 -10.06
N GLU A 101 -0.78 -5.57 -10.66
CA GLU A 101 -1.00 -6.34 -11.88
C GLU A 101 -2.01 -7.47 -11.68
N GLN A 102 -2.07 -8.12 -10.51
CA GLN A 102 -3.12 -9.08 -10.17
C GLN A 102 -4.51 -8.42 -10.12
N ALA A 103 -4.61 -7.24 -9.52
CA ALA A 103 -5.87 -6.49 -9.44
C ALA A 103 -6.33 -6.04 -10.84
N ARG A 104 -5.41 -5.58 -11.67
CA ARG A 104 -5.65 -5.23 -13.08
C ARG A 104 -6.16 -6.41 -13.89
N ALA A 105 -5.49 -7.55 -13.81
CA ALA A 105 -5.93 -8.79 -14.47
C ALA A 105 -7.31 -9.23 -13.97
N SER A 106 -7.60 -9.09 -12.68
CA SER A 106 -8.93 -9.40 -12.11
C SER A 106 -10.01 -8.46 -12.66
N ALA A 107 -9.69 -7.19 -12.88
CA ALA A 107 -10.61 -6.24 -13.52
C ALA A 107 -10.86 -6.60 -14.99
N ASP A 108 -9.84 -7.05 -15.72
CA ASP A 108 -9.99 -7.55 -17.10
C ASP A 108 -10.84 -8.83 -17.15
N VAL A 109 -10.68 -9.76 -16.20
CA VAL A 109 -11.56 -10.93 -16.04
C VAL A 109 -13.01 -10.50 -15.80
N ALA A 110 -13.27 -9.53 -14.91
CA ALA A 110 -14.60 -9.02 -14.69
C ALA A 110 -15.19 -8.34 -15.95
N ARG A 111 -14.37 -7.59 -16.67
CA ARG A 111 -14.73 -6.95 -17.95
C ARG A 111 -15.08 -7.98 -19.03
N SER A 112 -14.40 -9.14 -19.06
CA SER A 112 -14.67 -10.18 -20.05
C SER A 112 -16.11 -10.71 -19.96
N GLY A 113 -16.76 -10.61 -18.80
CA GLY A 113 -18.17 -10.95 -18.61
C GLY A 113 -19.16 -10.11 -19.43
N LEU A 114 -18.72 -8.95 -19.97
CA LEU A 114 -19.51 -8.11 -20.89
C LEU A 114 -19.54 -8.67 -22.31
N PHE A 115 -18.72 -9.66 -22.64
CA PHE A 115 -18.59 -10.25 -23.96
C PHE A 115 -19.08 -11.70 -23.96
N PRO A 116 -19.50 -12.22 -25.14
CA PRO A 116 -19.85 -13.60 -25.26
C PRO A 116 -18.63 -14.52 -25.06
N ARG A 117 -18.88 -15.69 -24.49
CA ARG A 117 -17.91 -16.76 -24.41
C ARG A 117 -18.15 -17.75 -25.56
N ILE A 118 -17.08 -18.10 -26.25
CA ILE A 118 -17.08 -19.12 -27.31
C ILE A 118 -16.13 -20.23 -26.89
N GLY A 119 -16.60 -21.45 -26.90
CA GLY A 119 -15.83 -22.64 -26.61
C GLY A 119 -15.82 -23.58 -27.81
N ALA A 120 -14.84 -24.46 -27.89
CA ALA A 120 -14.77 -25.58 -28.82
C ALA A 120 -14.36 -26.83 -28.04
N GLY A 121 -14.96 -27.95 -28.36
CA GLY A 121 -14.64 -29.24 -27.75
C GLY A 121 -14.49 -30.31 -28.79
N ALA A 122 -13.96 -31.47 -28.43
CA ALA A 122 -14.02 -32.70 -29.19
C ALA A 122 -14.20 -33.87 -28.22
N ALA A 123 -15.09 -34.79 -28.53
CA ALA A 123 -15.29 -35.96 -27.73
C ALA A 123 -15.54 -37.19 -28.63
N ALA A 124 -15.03 -38.33 -28.21
CA ALA A 124 -15.31 -39.63 -28.77
C ALA A 124 -15.75 -40.54 -27.62
N THR A 125 -17.00 -40.99 -27.67
CA THR A 125 -17.58 -41.84 -26.64
C THR A 125 -18.22 -43.07 -27.25
N ARG A 126 -18.07 -44.22 -26.59
CA ARG A 126 -18.84 -45.42 -26.87
C ARG A 126 -19.88 -45.57 -25.77
N GLN A 127 -21.14 -45.54 -26.12
CA GLN A 127 -22.22 -45.53 -25.14
C GLN A 127 -23.28 -46.56 -25.48
N GLN A 128 -23.97 -47.05 -24.47
CA GLN A 128 -25.12 -47.92 -24.58
C GLN A 128 -26.34 -47.20 -24.02
N ASP A 129 -27.35 -47.04 -24.84
CA ASP A 129 -28.65 -46.56 -24.38
C ASP A 129 -29.41 -47.66 -23.64
N SER A 130 -30.10 -47.31 -22.56
CA SER A 130 -30.87 -48.24 -21.77
C SER A 130 -32.03 -48.79 -22.58
N ALA A 131 -32.22 -50.13 -22.53
CA ALA A 131 -33.39 -50.83 -23.14
C ALA A 131 -34.71 -50.34 -22.52
N ASN A 132 -34.70 -49.77 -21.30
CA ASN A 132 -35.91 -49.33 -20.61
C ASN A 132 -36.25 -47.84 -20.90
N ARG A 133 -35.59 -47.20 -21.86
CA ARG A 133 -36.01 -45.84 -22.33
C ARG A 133 -37.29 -45.89 -23.10
N PRO A 134 -38.18 -44.90 -22.94
CA PRO A 134 -39.45 -44.85 -23.69
C PRO A 134 -39.31 -44.86 -25.23
N LEU A 135 -38.27 -44.22 -25.75
CA LEU A 135 -37.81 -44.16 -27.12
C LEU A 135 -36.30 -44.26 -27.19
N ASN A 136 -35.75 -45.12 -28.03
CA ASN A 136 -34.31 -45.09 -28.34
C ASN A 136 -34.06 -44.13 -29.49
N SER A 137 -32.76 -43.78 -29.72
CA SER A 137 -32.33 -42.81 -30.74
C SER A 137 -32.74 -43.19 -32.20
N THR A 138 -33.12 -44.39 -32.42
CA THR A 138 -33.61 -44.93 -33.74
C THR A 138 -35.11 -44.89 -33.89
N GLY A 139 -35.90 -44.50 -32.87
CA GLY A 139 -37.37 -44.48 -32.90
C GLY A 139 -37.99 -45.83 -32.70
N GLU A 140 -37.24 -46.92 -32.41
CA GLU A 140 -37.73 -48.22 -32.07
C GLU A 140 -38.30 -48.30 -30.66
N ALA A 141 -39.30 -49.14 -30.44
CA ALA A 141 -39.98 -49.32 -29.16
C ALA A 141 -39.03 -49.81 -28.05
N ALA A 142 -39.35 -49.53 -26.78
CA ALA A 142 -38.62 -49.98 -25.61
C ALA A 142 -38.37 -51.50 -25.63
N GLY A 143 -37.20 -51.96 -25.28
CA GLY A 143 -36.82 -53.35 -25.15
C GLY A 143 -35.48 -53.76 -25.76
N LYS A 144 -34.81 -52.89 -26.53
CA LYS A 144 -33.47 -53.17 -27.06
C LYS A 144 -32.50 -52.04 -26.68
N GLY A 145 -31.47 -52.37 -25.92
CA GLY A 145 -30.31 -51.47 -25.73
C GLY A 145 -29.53 -51.36 -27.04
N TYR A 146 -29.14 -50.16 -27.39
CA TYR A 146 -28.34 -49.87 -28.57
C TYR A 146 -26.96 -49.38 -28.16
N ILE A 147 -25.89 -49.99 -28.68
CA ILE A 147 -24.50 -49.60 -28.46
C ILE A 147 -24.03 -48.87 -29.72
N TYR A 148 -23.49 -47.68 -29.56
CA TYR A 148 -22.94 -46.90 -30.65
C TYR A 148 -21.73 -46.02 -30.21
N ASP A 149 -20.91 -45.72 -31.18
CA ASP A 149 -19.88 -44.73 -31.03
C ASP A 149 -20.46 -43.33 -31.32
N ASN A 150 -20.04 -42.32 -30.59
CA ASN A 150 -20.48 -40.94 -30.79
C ASN A 150 -19.28 -40.06 -30.84
N PHE A 151 -18.99 -39.52 -32.01
CA PHE A 151 -17.93 -38.53 -32.28
C PHE A 151 -18.58 -37.16 -32.37
N THR A 152 -18.13 -36.20 -31.54
CA THR A 152 -18.70 -34.85 -31.53
C THR A 152 -17.61 -33.80 -31.53
N ILE A 153 -17.79 -32.75 -32.34
CA ILE A 153 -16.97 -31.51 -32.31
C ILE A 153 -17.94 -30.35 -32.16
N PRO A 154 -18.32 -30.01 -30.91
CA PRO A 154 -19.20 -28.89 -30.63
C PRO A 154 -18.42 -27.55 -30.57
N PHE A 155 -19.07 -26.50 -31.05
CA PHE A 155 -18.75 -25.10 -30.75
C PHE A 155 -19.90 -24.54 -29.91
N ASP A 156 -19.60 -24.07 -28.72
CA ASP A 156 -20.58 -23.46 -27.81
C ASP A 156 -20.41 -21.95 -27.75
N PHE A 157 -21.53 -21.28 -27.67
CA PHE A 157 -21.64 -19.84 -27.48
C PHE A 157 -22.52 -19.58 -26.27
N SER A 158 -22.09 -18.71 -25.35
CA SER A 158 -22.89 -18.30 -24.21
C SER A 158 -22.67 -16.80 -23.93
N TYR A 159 -23.75 -16.05 -23.79
CA TYR A 159 -23.76 -14.65 -23.48
C TYR A 159 -24.85 -14.31 -22.46
N GLU A 160 -24.48 -13.72 -21.33
CA GLU A 160 -25.43 -13.22 -20.34
C GLU A 160 -25.91 -11.82 -20.70
N LEU A 161 -27.21 -11.69 -20.90
CA LEU A 161 -27.83 -10.37 -21.08
C LEU A 161 -27.95 -9.69 -19.70
N ASP A 162 -27.10 -8.70 -19.44
CA ASP A 162 -27.01 -8.03 -18.14
C ASP A 162 -28.16 -7.02 -17.91
N LEU A 163 -29.40 -7.54 -17.83
CA LEU A 163 -30.59 -6.72 -17.66
C LEU A 163 -30.64 -6.01 -16.31
N TRP A 164 -30.11 -6.65 -15.27
CA TRP A 164 -30.16 -6.17 -13.88
C TRP A 164 -28.85 -5.58 -13.39
N GLY A 165 -27.84 -5.51 -14.23
CA GLY A 165 -26.57 -4.89 -13.92
C GLY A 165 -25.61 -5.76 -13.09
N ARG A 166 -25.82 -7.07 -12.99
CA ARG A 166 -24.93 -7.97 -12.25
C ARG A 166 -23.49 -7.90 -12.76
N VAL A 167 -23.32 -8.02 -14.08
CA VAL A 167 -21.98 -7.99 -14.70
C VAL A 167 -21.38 -6.59 -14.64
N ARG A 168 -22.19 -5.55 -14.84
CA ARG A 168 -21.76 -4.15 -14.70
C ARG A 168 -21.29 -3.85 -13.27
N ARG A 169 -22.04 -4.29 -12.23
CA ARG A 169 -21.64 -4.13 -10.83
C ARG A 169 -20.38 -4.94 -10.48
N GLN A 170 -20.23 -6.13 -11.07
CA GLN A 170 -19.01 -6.92 -10.88
C GLN A 170 -17.78 -6.22 -11.49
N ARG A 171 -17.94 -5.62 -12.70
CA ARG A 171 -16.89 -4.80 -13.31
C ARG A 171 -16.58 -3.55 -12.46
N GLU A 172 -17.61 -2.87 -11.94
CA GLU A 172 -17.47 -1.70 -11.06
C GLU A 172 -16.69 -2.06 -9.79
N ALA A 173 -17.04 -3.19 -9.14
CA ALA A 173 -16.33 -3.67 -7.94
C ALA A 173 -14.86 -3.98 -8.25
N ALA A 174 -14.59 -4.68 -9.35
CA ALA A 174 -13.23 -5.03 -9.75
C ALA A 174 -12.41 -3.81 -10.16
N GLY A 175 -13.02 -2.82 -10.86
CA GLY A 175 -12.40 -1.55 -11.21
C GLY A 175 -12.02 -0.74 -9.97
N ALA A 176 -12.93 -0.61 -9.01
CA ALA A 176 -12.63 0.05 -7.74
C ALA A 176 -11.53 -0.68 -6.93
N GLY A 177 -11.49 -2.02 -7.01
CA GLY A 177 -10.40 -2.82 -6.45
C GLY A 177 -9.05 -2.56 -7.11
N GLN A 178 -9.03 -2.36 -8.43
CA GLN A 178 -7.83 -1.97 -9.17
C GLN A 178 -7.35 -0.56 -8.77
N GLU A 179 -8.28 0.41 -8.65
CA GLU A 179 -7.96 1.77 -8.17
C GLU A 179 -7.40 1.75 -6.75
N ALA A 180 -7.95 0.91 -5.86
CA ALA A 180 -7.41 0.70 -4.52
C ALA A 180 -5.96 0.18 -4.56
N ALA A 181 -5.67 -0.78 -5.45
CA ALA A 181 -4.33 -1.35 -5.60
C ALA A 181 -3.30 -0.33 -6.14
N VAL A 182 -3.71 0.62 -6.99
CA VAL A 182 -2.86 1.75 -7.40
C VAL A 182 -2.46 2.59 -6.19
N ALA A 183 -3.44 2.96 -5.37
CA ALA A 183 -3.20 3.74 -4.16
C ALA A 183 -2.35 2.97 -3.11
N ASP A 184 -2.50 1.64 -3.04
CA ASP A 184 -1.64 0.79 -2.20
C ASP A 184 -0.17 0.83 -2.62
N VAL A 185 0.12 0.80 -3.94
CA VAL A 185 1.51 0.93 -4.45
C VAL A 185 2.12 2.26 -4.02
N GLU A 186 1.38 3.36 -4.17
CA GLU A 186 1.87 4.68 -3.75
C GLU A 186 2.02 4.79 -2.22
N SER A 187 1.16 4.12 -1.45
CA SER A 187 1.28 4.05 0.00
C SER A 187 2.57 3.31 0.43
N VAL A 188 2.87 2.18 -0.21
CA VAL A 188 4.10 1.41 0.04
C VAL A 188 5.33 2.22 -0.35
N LYS A 189 5.31 2.87 -1.50
CA LYS A 189 6.39 3.72 -1.98
C LYS A 189 6.70 4.87 -1.02
N LEU A 190 5.66 5.56 -0.54
CA LEU A 190 5.78 6.62 0.45
C LEU A 190 6.33 6.10 1.79
N ALA A 191 5.89 4.93 2.23
CA ALA A 191 6.36 4.32 3.48
C ALA A 191 7.85 3.97 3.39
N ILE A 192 8.28 3.34 2.28
CA ILE A 192 9.69 2.98 2.05
C ILE A 192 10.58 4.23 2.01
N ALA A 193 10.18 5.27 1.27
CA ALA A 193 10.94 6.51 1.22
C ALA A 193 11.07 7.17 2.60
N ALA A 194 10.00 7.20 3.40
CA ALA A 194 10.08 7.76 4.75
C ALA A 194 10.98 6.93 5.68
N GLU A 195 11.00 5.62 5.52
CA GLU A 195 11.86 4.71 6.30
C GLU A 195 13.34 4.87 5.90
N VAL A 196 13.64 4.95 4.60
CA VAL A 196 15.00 5.24 4.09
C VAL A 196 15.51 6.56 4.68
N ALA A 197 14.72 7.63 4.63
CA ALA A 197 15.12 8.92 5.20
C ALA A 197 15.34 8.86 6.72
N ALA A 198 14.43 8.22 7.46
CA ALA A 198 14.54 8.11 8.92
C ALA A 198 15.75 7.29 9.35
N ASP A 199 16.00 6.15 8.72
CA ASP A 199 17.14 5.27 9.00
C ASP A 199 18.46 5.94 8.62
N TYR A 200 18.49 6.63 7.47
CA TYR A 200 19.64 7.38 7.04
C TYR A 200 20.03 8.49 8.02
N PHE A 201 19.09 9.32 8.45
CA PHE A 201 19.39 10.39 9.41
C PHE A 201 19.71 9.86 10.81
N THR A 202 19.15 8.73 11.19
CA THR A 202 19.53 8.03 12.42
C THR A 202 20.97 7.53 12.33
N LEU A 203 21.36 6.93 11.20
CA LEU A 203 22.74 6.50 10.94
C LEU A 203 23.69 7.70 11.00
N ARG A 204 23.35 8.83 10.37
CA ARG A 204 24.17 10.06 10.42
C ARG A 204 24.30 10.64 11.82
N SER A 205 23.25 10.60 12.64
CA SER A 205 23.34 11.01 14.03
C SER A 205 24.29 10.13 14.84
N LEU A 206 24.34 8.84 14.55
CA LEU A 206 25.28 7.90 15.16
C LEU A 206 26.73 8.14 14.70
N ASP A 207 26.97 8.56 13.45
CA ASP A 207 28.28 8.99 12.98
C ASP A 207 28.79 10.20 13.79
N VAL A 208 27.93 11.21 14.04
CA VAL A 208 28.25 12.37 14.87
C VAL A 208 28.49 11.97 16.33
N GLU A 209 27.66 11.09 16.88
CA GLU A 209 27.81 10.60 18.25
C GLU A 209 29.12 9.81 18.42
N ALA A 210 29.50 8.98 17.45
CA ALA A 210 30.76 8.22 17.44
C ALA A 210 31.97 9.15 17.37
N ALA A 211 31.94 10.17 16.51
CA ALA A 211 33.01 11.14 16.38
C ALA A 211 33.19 11.94 17.65
N ALA A 212 32.12 12.42 18.31
CA ALA A 212 32.16 13.12 19.57
C ALA A 212 32.76 12.24 20.70
N LEU A 213 32.35 10.96 20.75
CA LEU A 213 32.87 10.01 21.72
C LEU A 213 34.36 9.72 21.47
N ALA A 214 34.79 9.52 20.23
CA ALA A 214 36.20 9.30 19.87
C ALA A 214 37.07 10.51 20.26
N ALA A 215 36.63 11.72 19.98
CA ALA A 215 37.31 12.94 20.41
C ALA A 215 37.42 13.06 21.94
N SER A 216 36.38 12.66 22.66
CA SER A 216 36.36 12.62 24.12
C SER A 216 37.34 11.58 24.68
N ILE A 217 37.41 10.37 24.08
CA ILE A 217 38.37 9.32 24.46
C ILE A 217 39.81 9.84 24.31
N GLU A 218 40.15 10.46 23.17
CA GLU A 218 41.46 11.05 22.96
C GLU A 218 41.80 12.13 24.00
N ALA A 219 40.81 12.97 24.34
CA ALA A 219 40.98 13.99 25.39
C ALA A 219 41.20 13.36 26.79
N TYR A 220 40.52 12.26 27.08
CA TYR A 220 40.65 11.54 28.35
C TYR A 220 41.99 10.79 28.44
N GLU A 221 42.52 10.25 27.36
CA GLU A 221 43.87 9.68 27.29
C GLU A 221 44.93 10.71 27.63
N LYS A 222 44.84 11.89 27.00
CA LYS A 222 45.75 13.00 27.30
C LYS A 222 45.65 13.45 28.76
N SER A 223 44.44 13.45 29.30
CA SER A 223 44.19 13.81 30.70
C SER A 223 44.76 12.77 31.68
N LEU A 224 44.61 11.49 31.38
CA LEU A 224 45.20 10.38 32.16
C LEU A 224 46.73 10.46 32.15
N GLU A 225 47.34 10.70 31.00
CA GLU A 225 48.78 10.85 30.88
C GLU A 225 49.30 12.01 31.75
N LEU A 226 48.63 13.17 31.70
CA LEU A 226 48.96 14.31 32.57
C LEU A 226 48.84 13.92 34.05
N THR A 227 47.77 13.24 34.45
CA THR A 227 47.57 12.83 35.86
C THR A 227 48.62 11.81 36.31
N ARG A 228 49.03 10.88 35.47
CA ARG A 228 50.14 9.95 35.75
C ARG A 228 51.50 10.67 35.95
N ARG A 229 51.81 11.65 35.08
CA ARG A 229 53.01 12.50 35.22
C ARG A 229 53.01 13.31 36.53
N ARG A 230 51.87 13.88 36.92
CA ARG A 230 51.69 14.60 38.18
C ARG A 230 51.85 13.70 39.40
N ARG A 231 51.32 12.44 39.31
CA ARG A 231 51.54 11.43 40.36
C ARG A 231 53.03 11.10 40.53
N ALA A 232 53.74 10.87 39.44
CA ALA A 232 55.17 10.61 39.45
C ALA A 232 55.97 11.76 40.09
N GLY A 233 55.50 13.00 39.95
CA GLY A 233 56.03 14.21 40.59
C GLY A 233 55.51 14.46 42.02
N GLY A 234 54.68 13.58 42.58
CA GLY A 234 54.12 13.73 43.94
C GLY A 234 52.99 14.77 44.06
N LEU A 235 52.45 15.23 42.94
CA LEU A 235 51.42 16.30 42.87
C LEU A 235 49.97 15.77 42.67
N SER A 236 49.79 14.43 42.58
CA SER A 236 48.51 13.78 42.40
C SER A 236 48.49 12.43 43.13
N SER A 237 47.33 11.96 43.50
CA SER A 237 47.14 10.70 44.21
C SER A 237 46.92 9.49 43.28
N ASP A 238 47.07 8.24 43.80
CA ASP A 238 46.68 7.03 43.12
C ASP A 238 45.16 7.01 42.81
N LEU A 239 44.34 7.64 43.66
CA LEU A 239 42.91 7.81 43.45
C LEU A 239 42.62 8.65 42.21
N ASP A 240 43.35 9.72 41.96
CA ASP A 240 43.16 10.56 40.76
C ASP A 240 43.48 9.79 39.49
N VAL A 241 44.52 8.93 39.49
CA VAL A 241 44.87 8.07 38.36
C VAL A 241 43.74 7.04 38.11
N ALA A 242 43.29 6.37 39.19
CA ALA A 242 42.20 5.41 39.08
C ALA A 242 40.89 6.03 38.57
N GLN A 243 40.56 7.25 38.97
CA GLN A 243 39.42 8.01 38.48
C GLN A 243 39.57 8.33 36.98
N ALA A 244 40.75 8.76 36.52
CA ALA A 244 41.03 9.04 35.13
C ALA A 244 40.91 7.76 34.25
N GLU A 245 41.43 6.63 34.72
CA GLU A 245 41.32 5.35 34.05
C GLU A 245 39.87 4.87 33.97
N THR A 246 39.10 5.07 35.05
CA THR A 246 37.67 4.70 35.07
C THR A 246 36.88 5.47 34.02
N VAL A 247 37.07 6.80 33.92
CA VAL A 247 36.33 7.62 32.93
C VAL A 247 36.75 7.28 31.51
N LEU A 248 38.03 7.07 31.23
CA LEU A 248 38.52 6.66 29.92
C LEU A 248 37.93 5.31 29.50
N ASN A 249 38.03 4.30 30.37
CA ASN A 249 37.53 2.97 30.06
C ASN A 249 36.01 2.93 29.92
N ALA A 250 35.28 3.69 30.74
CA ALA A 250 33.81 3.82 30.63
C ALA A 250 33.38 4.49 29.33
N ALA A 251 34.13 5.51 28.86
CA ALA A 251 33.90 6.13 27.58
C ALA A 251 34.20 5.15 26.41
N ALA A 252 35.38 4.51 26.46
CA ALA A 252 35.77 3.54 25.42
C ALA A 252 34.80 2.36 25.32
N ALA A 253 34.26 1.90 26.43
CA ALA A 253 33.26 0.80 26.45
C ALA A 253 31.92 1.15 25.76
N GLN A 254 31.62 2.43 25.50
CA GLN A 254 30.39 2.85 24.82
C GLN A 254 30.51 2.79 23.30
N LEU A 255 31.72 2.94 22.74
CA LEU A 255 31.95 2.98 21.30
C LEU A 255 31.44 1.73 20.54
N PRO A 256 31.67 0.48 21.02
CA PRO A 256 31.12 -0.71 20.39
C PRO A 256 29.59 -0.70 20.33
N GLY A 257 28.92 -0.10 21.31
CA GLY A 257 27.46 0.04 21.34
C GLY A 257 26.94 0.94 20.22
N ILE A 258 27.61 2.08 20.01
CA ILE A 258 27.28 3.01 18.91
C ILE A 258 27.55 2.35 17.56
N THR A 259 28.72 1.71 17.40
CA THR A 259 29.09 0.98 16.18
C THR A 259 28.05 -0.09 15.83
N ARG A 260 27.62 -0.88 16.82
CA ARG A 260 26.58 -1.87 16.62
C ARG A 260 25.25 -1.25 16.14
N SER A 261 24.85 -0.13 16.75
CA SER A 261 23.62 0.57 16.34
C SER A 261 23.75 1.13 14.92
N ARG A 262 24.90 1.70 14.57
CA ARG A 262 25.19 2.17 13.22
C ARG A 262 25.11 1.05 12.18
N GLN A 263 25.74 -0.10 12.46
CA GLN A 263 25.66 -1.27 11.58
C GLN A 263 24.23 -1.78 11.42
N HIS A 264 23.41 -1.71 12.47
CA HIS A 264 21.99 -2.08 12.37
C HIS A 264 21.25 -1.24 11.33
N PHE A 265 21.38 0.09 11.36
CA PHE A 265 20.75 0.98 10.39
C PHE A 265 21.39 0.87 8.99
N GLU A 266 22.68 0.60 8.90
CA GLU A 266 23.34 0.30 7.62
C GLU A 266 22.76 -0.97 6.98
N HIS A 267 22.54 -2.03 7.76
CA HIS A 267 21.88 -3.26 7.28
C HIS A 267 20.41 -3.03 6.93
N ALA A 268 19.68 -2.18 7.66
CA ALA A 268 18.30 -1.81 7.33
C ALA A 268 18.24 -1.07 5.98
N LEU A 269 19.11 -0.11 5.77
CA LEU A 269 19.24 0.59 4.48
C LEU A 269 19.60 -0.36 3.33
N ALA A 270 20.47 -1.34 3.57
CA ALA A 270 20.79 -2.37 2.57
C ALA A 270 19.53 -3.14 2.14
N VAL A 271 18.68 -3.54 3.09
CA VAL A 271 17.42 -4.23 2.79
C VAL A 271 16.46 -3.32 2.02
N LEU A 272 16.32 -2.07 2.45
CA LEU A 272 15.46 -1.08 1.79
C LEU A 272 15.90 -0.78 0.35
N THR A 273 17.21 -0.75 0.08
CA THR A 273 17.78 -0.57 -1.26
C THR A 273 17.91 -1.87 -2.06
N GLY A 274 17.41 -3.00 -1.52
CA GLY A 274 17.43 -4.31 -2.20
C GLY A 274 18.82 -4.94 -2.35
N GLN A 275 19.78 -4.54 -1.50
CA GLN A 275 21.15 -5.03 -1.53
C GLN A 275 21.41 -6.02 -0.40
N ALA A 276 22.35 -6.95 -0.61
CA ALA A 276 22.80 -7.83 0.45
C ALA A 276 23.68 -7.04 1.44
N ALA A 277 23.33 -7.06 2.73
CA ALA A 277 24.03 -6.31 3.77
C ALA A 277 25.57 -6.44 3.76
N PRO A 278 26.19 -7.61 3.46
CA PRO A 278 27.65 -7.72 3.37
C PRO A 278 28.30 -6.94 2.22
N LEU A 279 27.54 -6.51 1.23
CA LEU A 279 28.01 -5.78 0.04
C LEU A 279 27.66 -4.29 0.08
N PHE A 280 26.89 -3.88 1.09
CA PHE A 280 26.42 -2.51 1.24
C PHE A 280 27.25 -1.77 2.29
N HIS A 281 27.63 -0.55 1.96
CA HIS A 281 28.36 0.31 2.87
C HIS A 281 28.00 1.78 2.67
N VAL A 282 27.75 2.47 3.78
CA VAL A 282 27.54 3.92 3.81
C VAL A 282 28.74 4.55 4.52
N ALA A 283 29.52 5.35 3.80
CA ALA A 283 30.73 5.98 4.35
C ALA A 283 30.41 6.87 5.56
N GLU A 284 31.21 6.78 6.61
CA GLU A 284 31.13 7.70 7.75
C GLU A 284 31.50 9.11 7.29
N ARG A 285 30.70 10.09 7.65
CA ARG A 285 30.97 11.49 7.35
C ARG A 285 30.40 12.43 8.39
N PRO A 286 30.99 13.64 8.57
CA PRO A 286 30.38 14.70 9.36
C PRO A 286 28.98 15.03 8.81
N PHE A 287 28.06 15.33 9.72
CA PHE A 287 26.68 15.67 9.38
C PHE A 287 26.34 17.00 10.10
N ASP A 288 26.25 18.08 9.32
CA ASP A 288 26.01 19.44 9.83
C ASP A 288 24.91 20.13 9.00
N LEU A 289 23.82 19.40 8.75
CA LEU A 289 22.65 19.97 8.10
C LEU A 289 21.63 20.46 9.14
N GLU A 290 20.82 21.43 8.77
CA GLU A 290 19.65 21.84 9.53
C GLU A 290 18.39 21.16 8.98
N PRO A 291 17.48 20.67 9.86
CA PRO A 291 16.24 20.06 9.39
C PRO A 291 15.39 21.14 8.70
N PRO A 292 14.81 20.82 7.53
CA PRO A 292 13.92 21.74 6.84
C PRO A 292 12.64 21.97 7.65
N VAL A 293 12.06 23.16 7.52
CA VAL A 293 10.75 23.48 8.09
C VAL A 293 9.67 23.00 7.12
N VAL A 294 8.83 22.10 7.58
CA VAL A 294 7.68 21.58 6.81
C VAL A 294 6.40 22.16 7.40
N GLU A 295 5.69 22.95 6.62
CA GLU A 295 4.40 23.53 7.03
C GLU A 295 3.24 22.57 6.69
N PRO A 296 2.30 22.31 7.62
CA PRO A 296 1.13 21.49 7.36
C PRO A 296 0.12 22.27 6.50
N ASP A 297 -0.53 21.55 5.59
CA ASP A 297 -1.67 22.05 4.83
C ASP A 297 -2.98 21.91 5.63
N LEU A 298 -4.13 22.28 5.05
CA LEU A 298 -5.42 22.16 5.70
C LEU A 298 -5.77 20.69 6.01
N PRO A 299 -6.43 20.37 7.14
CA PRO A 299 -6.83 19.01 7.48
C PRO A 299 -7.68 18.31 6.40
N SER A 300 -8.50 19.07 5.66
CA SER A 300 -9.31 18.55 4.57
C SER A 300 -8.48 18.05 3.37
N ALA A 301 -7.31 18.63 3.12
CA ALA A 301 -6.40 18.21 2.05
C ALA A 301 -5.78 16.83 2.29
N LEU A 302 -5.65 16.38 3.54
CA LEU A 302 -5.22 15.03 3.90
C LEU A 302 -6.07 13.95 3.24
N LEU A 303 -7.39 14.14 3.18
CA LEU A 303 -8.33 13.17 2.59
C LEU A 303 -8.13 12.99 1.08
N GLU A 304 -7.47 13.95 0.42
CA GLU A 304 -7.19 13.92 -1.01
C GLU A 304 -5.76 13.48 -1.32
N ARG A 305 -4.82 13.77 -0.39
CA ARG A 305 -3.38 13.57 -0.60
C ARG A 305 -2.82 12.28 -0.03
N ARG A 306 -3.53 11.57 0.85
CA ARG A 306 -3.04 10.32 1.43
C ARG A 306 -3.48 9.10 0.60
N PRO A 307 -2.53 8.32 0.09
CA PRO A 307 -2.86 7.15 -0.72
C PRO A 307 -3.57 6.03 0.07
N ASP A 308 -3.28 5.85 1.36
CA ASP A 308 -3.95 4.88 2.22
C ASP A 308 -5.43 5.21 2.43
N VAL A 309 -5.78 6.49 2.58
CA VAL A 309 -7.16 6.97 2.68
C VAL A 309 -7.90 6.73 1.36
N ALA A 310 -7.24 7.01 0.22
CA ALA A 310 -7.81 6.75 -1.10
C ALA A 310 -8.03 5.26 -1.36
N SER A 311 -7.09 4.39 -0.98
CA SER A 311 -7.25 2.95 -1.08
C SER A 311 -8.43 2.45 -0.25
N ALA A 312 -8.56 2.91 1.00
CA ALA A 312 -9.68 2.54 1.87
C ALA A 312 -11.03 2.97 1.26
N GLU A 313 -11.12 4.17 0.69
CA GLU A 313 -12.32 4.69 0.00
C GLU A 313 -12.66 3.85 -1.23
N ARG A 314 -11.69 3.48 -2.06
CA ARG A 314 -11.93 2.64 -3.23
C ARG A 314 -12.36 1.22 -2.86
N ARG A 315 -11.83 0.63 -1.79
CA ARG A 315 -12.31 -0.66 -1.25
C ARG A 315 -13.76 -0.59 -0.78
N MET A 316 -14.17 0.52 -0.21
CA MET A 316 -15.55 0.75 0.18
C MET A 316 -16.46 0.85 -1.04
N ALA A 317 -16.03 1.52 -2.13
CA ALA A 317 -16.75 1.56 -3.40
C ALA A 317 -16.91 0.17 -4.00
N ALA A 318 -15.84 -0.66 -3.97
CA ALA A 318 -15.90 -2.06 -4.41
C ALA A 318 -16.91 -2.89 -3.61
N ALA A 319 -16.92 -2.74 -2.28
CA ALA A 319 -17.87 -3.44 -1.41
C ALA A 319 -19.32 -3.00 -1.66
N ASN A 320 -19.57 -1.70 -1.92
CA ASN A 320 -20.88 -1.20 -2.30
C ASN A 320 -21.38 -1.84 -3.62
N ALA A 321 -20.54 -1.90 -4.63
CA ALA A 321 -20.88 -2.53 -5.91
C ALA A 321 -21.22 -4.02 -5.73
N ASN A 322 -20.53 -4.74 -4.83
CA ASN A 322 -20.82 -6.14 -4.49
C ASN A 322 -22.20 -6.34 -3.85
N ILE A 323 -22.78 -5.35 -3.16
CA ILE A 323 -24.18 -5.41 -2.73
C ILE A 323 -25.10 -5.51 -3.96
N GLY A 324 -24.80 -4.74 -5.01
CA GLY A 324 -25.53 -4.80 -6.27
C GLY A 324 -25.44 -6.18 -6.94
N VAL A 325 -24.23 -6.78 -6.98
CA VAL A 325 -24.01 -8.14 -7.50
C VAL A 325 -24.87 -9.16 -6.74
N ALA A 326 -24.85 -9.10 -5.40
CA ALA A 326 -25.65 -10.02 -4.58
C ALA A 326 -27.16 -9.78 -4.73
N THR A 327 -27.59 -8.53 -4.85
CA THR A 327 -28.99 -8.16 -5.05
C THR A 327 -29.52 -8.62 -6.40
N ALA A 328 -28.69 -8.59 -7.44
CA ALA A 328 -29.05 -9.06 -8.78
C ALA A 328 -29.43 -10.55 -8.80
N ALA A 329 -28.98 -11.36 -7.85
CA ALA A 329 -29.33 -12.77 -7.74
C ALA A 329 -30.81 -13.04 -7.40
N PHE A 330 -31.58 -12.03 -6.95
CA PHE A 330 -33.05 -12.14 -6.81
C PHE A 330 -33.80 -12.12 -8.14
N PHE A 331 -33.16 -11.68 -9.20
CA PHE A 331 -33.79 -11.48 -10.52
C PHE A 331 -33.43 -12.61 -11.49
N PRO A 332 -34.28 -12.83 -12.53
CA PRO A 332 -34.02 -13.85 -13.53
C PRO A 332 -32.72 -13.60 -14.29
N THR A 333 -31.85 -14.59 -14.40
CA THR A 333 -30.70 -14.55 -15.31
C THR A 333 -31.13 -14.94 -16.71
N VAL A 334 -30.90 -14.09 -17.69
CA VAL A 334 -31.17 -14.31 -19.09
C VAL A 334 -29.90 -14.56 -19.85
N LYS A 335 -29.75 -15.73 -20.48
CA LYS A 335 -28.57 -16.05 -21.29
C LYS A 335 -29.00 -16.39 -22.71
N LEU A 336 -28.24 -15.94 -23.67
CA LEU A 336 -28.31 -16.41 -25.05
C LEU A 336 -27.27 -17.50 -25.23
N ASN A 337 -27.74 -18.70 -25.54
CA ASN A 337 -26.88 -19.86 -25.76
C ASN A 337 -26.96 -20.29 -27.22
N GLY A 338 -25.86 -20.73 -27.77
CA GLY A 338 -25.76 -21.33 -29.10
C GLY A 338 -24.87 -22.56 -29.05
N LEU A 339 -25.21 -23.55 -29.79
CA LEU A 339 -24.41 -24.75 -29.96
C LEU A 339 -24.46 -25.12 -31.44
N ALA A 340 -23.31 -25.31 -32.05
CA ALA A 340 -23.21 -25.77 -33.44
C ALA A 340 -22.00 -26.70 -33.56
N GLY A 341 -22.04 -27.64 -34.47
CA GLY A 341 -20.92 -28.56 -34.61
C GLY A 341 -21.14 -29.70 -35.55
N LEU A 342 -20.32 -30.71 -35.39
CA LEU A 342 -20.36 -31.97 -36.12
C LEU A 342 -20.60 -33.09 -35.12
N GLN A 343 -21.51 -34.02 -35.49
CA GLN A 343 -21.79 -35.21 -34.70
C GLN A 343 -22.03 -36.39 -35.61
N SER A 344 -21.38 -37.53 -35.36
CA SER A 344 -21.55 -38.73 -36.14
C SER A 344 -21.31 -39.98 -35.29
N THR A 345 -21.93 -41.08 -35.69
CA THR A 345 -21.67 -42.41 -35.13
C THR A 345 -20.45 -43.08 -35.76
N SER A 346 -19.89 -42.53 -36.84
CA SER A 346 -18.67 -42.98 -37.50
C SER A 346 -17.68 -41.86 -37.68
N SER A 347 -16.40 -42.13 -37.40
CA SER A 347 -15.33 -41.19 -37.64
C SER A 347 -15.16 -40.80 -39.10
N GLY A 348 -15.47 -41.72 -40.04
CA GLY A 348 -15.33 -41.48 -41.47
C GLY A 348 -16.38 -40.50 -42.05
N SER A 349 -17.53 -40.37 -41.43
CA SER A 349 -18.61 -39.44 -41.84
C SER A 349 -18.71 -38.19 -40.97
N LEU A 350 -17.85 -38.03 -40.00
CA LEU A 350 -17.92 -36.90 -39.06
C LEU A 350 -17.87 -35.53 -39.75
N PHE A 351 -17.10 -35.39 -40.81
CA PHE A 351 -16.93 -34.14 -41.55
C PHE A 351 -17.93 -33.98 -42.73
N ASP A 352 -18.85 -34.91 -42.92
CA ASP A 352 -19.88 -34.80 -43.92
C ASP A 352 -20.88 -33.69 -43.61
N TRP A 353 -21.50 -33.13 -44.63
CA TRP A 353 -22.52 -32.07 -44.46
C TRP A 353 -23.70 -32.57 -43.56
N ALA A 354 -24.07 -33.83 -43.66
CA ALA A 354 -25.14 -34.44 -42.89
C ALA A 354 -24.87 -34.57 -41.39
N SER A 355 -23.59 -34.47 -40.97
CA SER A 355 -23.18 -34.57 -39.58
C SER A 355 -23.29 -33.24 -38.81
N ARG A 356 -23.73 -32.15 -39.45
CA ARG A 356 -23.92 -30.86 -38.82
C ARG A 356 -25.14 -30.83 -37.93
N PHE A 357 -24.97 -30.21 -36.78
CA PHE A 357 -26.07 -29.88 -35.88
C PHE A 357 -25.94 -28.44 -35.38
N TRP A 358 -27.05 -27.85 -34.99
CA TRP A 358 -27.06 -26.55 -34.33
C TRP A 358 -28.31 -26.38 -33.47
N ALA A 359 -28.17 -25.58 -32.41
CA ALA A 359 -29.24 -25.08 -31.56
C ALA A 359 -28.91 -23.67 -31.11
N VAL A 360 -29.87 -22.77 -31.14
CA VAL A 360 -29.69 -21.40 -30.62
C VAL A 360 -30.99 -20.96 -29.96
N GLY A 361 -30.86 -20.33 -28.78
CA GLY A 361 -32.05 -19.81 -28.10
C GLY A 361 -31.69 -19.10 -26.78
N PRO A 362 -32.62 -18.27 -26.28
CA PRO A 362 -32.52 -17.71 -24.95
C PRO A 362 -32.85 -18.76 -23.88
N SER A 363 -32.18 -18.69 -22.74
CA SER A 363 -32.55 -19.42 -21.54
C SER A 363 -32.76 -18.41 -20.38
N LEU A 364 -33.79 -18.70 -19.58
CA LEU A 364 -34.14 -17.91 -18.40
C LEU A 364 -34.05 -18.79 -17.17
N SER A 365 -33.31 -18.36 -16.15
CA SER A 365 -33.19 -19.08 -14.87
C SER A 365 -33.56 -18.15 -13.73
N LEU A 366 -34.53 -18.55 -12.90
CA LEU A 366 -34.96 -17.84 -11.71
C LEU A 366 -35.08 -18.83 -10.54
N PRO A 367 -34.34 -18.65 -9.43
CA PRO A 367 -34.53 -19.45 -8.23
C PRO A 367 -35.86 -19.05 -7.55
N LEU A 368 -36.82 -19.96 -7.49
CA LEU A 368 -38.09 -19.70 -6.80
C LEU A 368 -38.01 -19.96 -5.29
N PHE A 369 -37.17 -20.91 -4.88
CA PHE A 369 -36.94 -21.24 -3.49
C PHE A 369 -35.46 -21.66 -3.31
N ASP A 370 -34.73 -21.02 -2.38
CA ASP A 370 -33.33 -21.29 -2.13
C ASP A 370 -32.99 -21.41 -0.62
N GLY A 371 -33.99 -21.56 0.25
CA GLY A 371 -33.81 -21.67 1.69
C GLY A 371 -33.25 -20.41 2.35
N GLY A 372 -33.36 -19.24 1.70
CA GLY A 372 -32.89 -17.97 2.21
C GLY A 372 -31.42 -17.63 1.85
N ARG A 373 -30.79 -18.43 0.96
CA ARG A 373 -29.37 -18.26 0.55
C ARG A 373 -29.12 -16.87 -0.05
N ILE A 374 -29.95 -16.39 -0.97
CA ILE A 374 -29.75 -15.07 -1.62
C ILE A 374 -29.89 -13.94 -0.59
N SER A 375 -30.91 -13.98 0.27
CA SER A 375 -31.10 -12.97 1.31
C SER A 375 -29.95 -12.96 2.31
N ALA A 376 -29.39 -14.11 2.67
CA ALA A 376 -28.20 -14.23 3.50
C ALA A 376 -26.96 -13.63 2.80
N SER A 377 -26.78 -13.89 1.48
CA SER A 377 -25.69 -13.33 0.68
C SER A 377 -25.76 -11.79 0.63
N VAL A 378 -26.95 -11.21 0.45
CA VAL A 378 -27.12 -9.74 0.48
C VAL A 378 -26.80 -9.17 1.86
N ARG A 379 -27.25 -9.84 2.96
CA ARG A 379 -26.87 -9.41 4.31
C ARG A 379 -25.36 -9.46 4.54
N ALA A 380 -24.71 -10.53 4.08
CA ALA A 380 -23.25 -10.65 4.16
C ALA A 380 -22.52 -9.52 3.39
N SER A 381 -22.97 -9.20 2.17
CA SER A 381 -22.41 -8.10 1.38
C SER A 381 -22.62 -6.72 2.03
N ARG A 382 -23.76 -6.51 2.69
CA ARG A 382 -23.99 -5.28 3.47
C ARG A 382 -23.08 -5.19 4.69
N GLY A 383 -22.92 -6.28 5.45
CA GLY A 383 -21.99 -6.34 6.57
C GLY A 383 -20.55 -6.06 6.13
N ALA A 384 -20.12 -6.61 4.97
CA ALA A 384 -18.80 -6.33 4.40
C ALA A 384 -18.64 -4.85 4.00
N TYR A 385 -19.69 -4.21 3.47
CA TYR A 385 -19.68 -2.77 3.20
C TYR A 385 -19.55 -1.95 4.51
N GLU A 386 -20.33 -2.26 5.53
CA GLU A 386 -20.25 -1.58 6.84
C GLU A 386 -18.86 -1.73 7.48
N GLU A 387 -18.24 -2.91 7.36
CA GLU A 387 -16.84 -3.13 7.77
C GLU A 387 -15.89 -2.19 7.05
N THR A 388 -16.01 -2.05 5.72
CA THR A 388 -15.14 -1.16 4.94
C THR A 388 -15.35 0.31 5.27
N VAL A 389 -16.60 0.73 5.58
CA VAL A 389 -16.91 2.09 6.08
C VAL A 389 -16.21 2.34 7.42
N ALA A 390 -16.27 1.38 8.34
CA ALA A 390 -15.60 1.50 9.64
C ALA A 390 -14.07 1.58 9.48
N ARG A 391 -13.49 0.77 8.59
CA ARG A 391 -12.05 0.80 8.27
C ARG A 391 -11.63 2.13 7.64
N TYR A 392 -12.40 2.66 6.69
CA TYR A 392 -12.16 3.98 6.10
C TYR A 392 -12.11 5.08 7.17
N ARG A 393 -13.10 5.09 8.09
CA ARG A 393 -13.13 6.05 9.20
C ARG A 393 -11.93 5.90 10.13
N ALA A 394 -11.55 4.66 10.45
CA ALA A 394 -10.37 4.37 11.28
C ALA A 394 -9.08 4.89 10.61
N THR A 395 -8.92 4.67 9.30
CA THR A 395 -7.76 5.17 8.54
C THR A 395 -7.70 6.70 8.57
N VAL A 396 -8.83 7.38 8.40
CA VAL A 396 -8.89 8.85 8.46
C VAL A 396 -8.54 9.37 9.87
N LEU A 397 -9.09 8.76 10.93
CA LEU A 397 -8.78 9.14 12.31
C LEU A 397 -7.30 8.91 12.64
N ALA A 398 -6.72 7.79 12.20
CA ALA A 398 -5.31 7.51 12.36
C ALA A 398 -4.44 8.55 11.62
N ALA A 399 -4.85 8.94 10.40
CA ALA A 399 -4.15 9.95 9.63
C ALA A 399 -4.11 11.32 10.35
N PHE A 400 -5.21 11.74 10.97
CA PHE A 400 -5.20 12.96 11.78
C PHE A 400 -4.29 12.84 13.00
N GLY A 401 -4.35 11.70 13.72
CA GLY A 401 -3.47 11.46 14.86
C GLY A 401 -1.99 11.50 14.48
N GLU A 402 -1.61 10.86 13.37
CA GLU A 402 -0.22 10.86 12.88
C GLU A 402 0.28 12.27 12.55
N VAL A 403 -0.54 13.13 11.97
CA VAL A 403 -0.13 14.52 11.68
C VAL A 403 0.03 15.32 12.96
N GLU A 404 -0.94 15.27 13.88
CA GLU A 404 -0.84 15.96 15.18
C GLU A 404 0.38 15.50 15.97
N ASP A 405 0.65 14.20 16.04
CA ASP A 405 1.82 13.65 16.74
C ASP A 405 3.14 14.15 16.12
N ASN A 406 3.23 14.20 14.79
CA ASN A 406 4.44 14.67 14.11
C ASN A 406 4.62 16.19 14.20
N LEU A 407 3.55 16.98 14.21
CA LEU A 407 3.61 18.43 14.46
C LEU A 407 4.07 18.71 15.89
N ALA A 408 3.49 18.01 16.87
CA ALA A 408 3.91 18.09 18.26
C ALA A 408 5.40 17.71 18.43
N ALA A 409 5.83 16.63 17.75
CA ALA A 409 7.22 16.20 17.77
C ALA A 409 8.15 17.27 17.19
N GLN A 410 7.84 17.89 16.05
CA GLN A 410 8.66 18.98 15.50
C GLN A 410 8.80 20.14 16.46
N ARG A 411 7.71 20.63 17.02
CA ARG A 411 7.71 21.77 17.97
C ARG A 411 8.50 21.46 19.22
N LEU A 412 8.24 20.31 19.85
CA LEU A 412 8.89 19.93 21.12
C LEU A 412 10.37 19.58 20.93
N LEU A 413 10.76 18.97 19.80
CA LEU A 413 12.17 18.72 19.50
C LEU A 413 12.93 20.00 19.17
N ALA A 414 12.29 21.02 18.57
CA ALA A 414 12.88 22.32 18.37
C ALA A 414 13.12 23.03 19.72
N GLU A 415 12.14 23.01 20.61
CA GLU A 415 12.30 23.56 21.98
C GLU A 415 13.40 22.82 22.76
N ALA A 416 13.42 21.49 22.70
CA ALA A 416 14.46 20.67 23.33
C ALA A 416 15.85 20.99 22.79
N TRP A 417 15.99 21.23 21.48
CA TRP A 417 17.25 21.62 20.85
C TRP A 417 17.80 22.96 21.42
N GLU A 418 16.95 23.97 21.56
CA GLU A 418 17.34 25.27 22.12
C GLU A 418 17.80 25.16 23.60
N LEU A 419 17.09 24.31 24.37
CA LEU A 419 17.48 24.07 25.79
C LEU A 419 18.77 23.28 25.86
N GLU A 420 18.96 22.26 25.04
CA GLU A 420 20.16 21.44 24.98
C GLU A 420 21.39 22.25 24.48
N ALA A 421 21.18 23.15 23.51
CA ALA A 421 22.25 24.05 23.06
C ALA A 421 22.78 24.90 24.20
N ARG A 422 21.91 25.44 25.06
CA ARG A 422 22.34 26.22 26.26
C ARG A 422 23.00 25.33 27.30
N ALA A 423 22.51 24.12 27.50
CA ALA A 423 23.11 23.16 28.42
C ALA A 423 24.50 22.71 27.93
N TRP A 424 24.66 22.52 26.63
CA TRP A 424 25.94 22.18 25.99
C TRP A 424 27.00 23.28 26.22
N VAL A 425 26.66 24.54 25.95
CA VAL A 425 27.60 25.69 26.21
C VAL A 425 28.01 25.73 27.66
N SER A 426 27.07 25.51 28.59
CA SER A 426 27.36 25.55 30.04
C SER A 426 28.24 24.38 30.47
N ALA A 427 28.04 23.18 29.96
CA ALA A 427 28.83 21.99 30.30
C ALA A 427 30.28 22.09 29.76
N HIS A 428 30.46 22.58 28.53
CA HIS A 428 31.78 22.80 27.97
C HIS A 428 32.55 23.87 28.71
N ARG A 429 31.87 24.97 29.10
CA ARG A 429 32.49 26.00 29.96
C ARG A 429 32.86 25.43 31.34
N GLN A 430 32.01 24.60 31.94
CA GLN A 430 32.32 23.92 33.21
C GLN A 430 33.56 23.03 33.07
N LEU A 431 33.66 22.28 31.97
CA LEU A 431 34.82 21.42 31.70
C LEU A 431 36.13 22.24 31.59
N GLU A 432 36.09 23.32 30.82
CA GLU A 432 37.25 24.22 30.68
C GLU A 432 37.70 24.77 32.03
N ILE A 433 36.78 25.30 32.83
CA ILE A 433 37.08 25.81 34.16
C ILE A 433 37.64 24.71 35.07
N ALA A 434 37.05 23.53 35.11
CA ALA A 434 37.49 22.41 35.93
C ALA A 434 38.92 21.95 35.56
N GLN A 435 39.22 21.85 34.27
CA GLN A 435 40.55 21.50 33.77
C GLN A 435 41.60 22.57 34.14
N ASN A 436 41.29 23.86 34.00
CA ASN A 436 42.19 24.94 34.32
C ASN A 436 42.49 25.00 35.84
N ARG A 437 41.47 24.82 36.70
CA ARG A 437 41.63 24.77 38.14
C ARG A 437 42.42 23.54 38.60
N TYR A 438 42.23 22.38 37.98
CA TYR A 438 43.00 21.18 38.24
C TYR A 438 44.46 21.36 37.84
N ARG A 439 44.74 21.96 36.66
CA ARG A 439 46.11 22.28 36.24
C ARG A 439 46.83 23.21 37.24
N ALA A 440 46.09 24.16 37.81
CA ALA A 440 46.56 25.06 38.83
C ALA A 440 46.70 24.45 40.25
N GLY A 441 46.27 23.19 40.44
CA GLY A 441 46.29 22.50 41.74
C GLY A 441 45.21 22.96 42.72
N LEU A 442 44.18 23.68 42.26
CA LEU A 442 43.12 24.26 43.10
C LEU A 442 41.97 23.29 43.40
N VAL A 443 41.85 22.22 42.65
CA VAL A 443 40.80 21.22 42.80
C VAL A 443 41.33 19.83 42.54
N GLY A 444 40.65 18.78 43.10
CA GLY A 444 40.94 17.38 42.83
C GLY A 444 40.39 16.93 41.45
N TYR A 445 40.90 15.81 40.95
CA TYR A 445 40.56 15.29 39.63
C TYR A 445 39.08 14.90 39.52
N LEU A 446 38.39 14.57 40.61
CA LEU A 446 36.96 14.26 40.63
C LEU A 446 36.09 15.36 39.97
N GLN A 447 36.47 16.65 40.14
CA GLN A 447 35.73 17.72 39.49
C GLN A 447 35.90 17.72 37.97
N VAL A 448 37.10 17.33 37.50
CA VAL A 448 37.37 17.19 36.05
C VAL A 448 36.58 16.02 35.48
N THR A 449 36.56 14.87 36.16
CA THR A 449 35.81 13.69 35.69
C THR A 449 34.29 13.94 35.60
N ALA A 450 33.74 14.65 36.61
CA ALA A 450 32.31 15.02 36.58
C ALA A 450 31.98 15.98 35.40
N ALA A 451 32.85 16.96 35.17
CA ALA A 451 32.68 17.89 34.05
C ALA A 451 32.88 17.24 32.67
N GLN A 452 33.85 16.29 32.56
CA GLN A 452 34.07 15.50 31.36
C GLN A 452 32.85 14.67 31.01
N SER A 453 32.28 13.94 31.98
CA SER A 453 31.09 13.13 31.78
C SER A 453 29.87 13.99 31.40
N ALA A 454 29.70 15.17 32.01
CA ALA A 454 28.63 16.09 31.69
C ALA A 454 28.75 16.64 30.25
N ALA A 455 29.95 17.03 29.83
CA ALA A 455 30.19 17.56 28.48
C ALA A 455 29.93 16.48 27.41
N LEU A 456 30.45 15.26 27.59
CA LEU A 456 30.23 14.14 26.68
C LEU A 456 28.74 13.81 26.55
N GLU A 457 28.00 13.79 27.67
CA GLU A 457 26.53 13.51 27.59
C GLU A 457 25.79 14.60 26.80
N ARG A 458 26.20 15.88 26.90
CA ARG A 458 25.59 16.94 26.07
C ARG A 458 25.96 16.82 24.59
N ASP A 459 27.20 16.45 24.26
CA ASP A 459 27.60 16.19 22.87
C ASP A 459 26.74 15.07 22.24
N ARG A 460 26.57 13.98 22.95
CA ARG A 460 25.76 12.85 22.52
C ARG A 460 24.26 13.17 22.43
N SER A 461 23.74 13.91 23.41
CA SER A 461 22.35 14.37 23.42
C SER A 461 22.01 15.22 22.21
N ARG A 462 22.93 16.18 21.88
CA ARG A 462 22.77 17.01 20.67
C ARG A 462 22.76 16.18 19.39
N ALA A 463 23.66 15.22 19.24
CA ALA A 463 23.70 14.37 18.07
C ALA A 463 22.39 13.59 17.90
N ARG A 464 21.87 13.00 18.98
CA ARG A 464 20.59 12.27 18.98
C ARG A 464 19.40 13.16 18.67
N LEU A 465 19.30 14.33 19.30
CA LEU A 465 18.23 15.30 19.05
C LEU A 465 18.21 15.74 17.60
N ARG A 466 19.36 15.99 16.99
CA ARG A 466 19.43 16.34 15.57
C ARG A 466 18.89 15.22 14.68
N GLY A 467 19.29 13.97 14.92
CA GLY A 467 18.76 12.82 14.21
C GLY A 467 17.23 12.67 14.37
N GLN A 468 16.72 12.89 15.60
CA GLN A 468 15.28 12.85 15.88
C GLN A 468 14.51 13.96 15.14
N GLN A 469 15.06 15.18 15.04
CA GLN A 469 14.45 16.26 14.27
C GLN A 469 14.29 15.90 12.79
N PHE A 470 15.31 15.33 12.15
CA PHE A 470 15.24 14.88 10.76
C PHE A 470 14.25 13.73 10.57
N ALA A 471 14.27 12.75 11.47
CA ALA A 471 13.32 11.62 11.41
C ALA A 471 11.86 12.10 11.58
N ALA A 472 11.62 13.04 12.51
CA ALA A 472 10.30 13.65 12.70
C ALA A 472 9.85 14.46 11.47
N CYS A 473 10.79 15.16 10.80
CA CYS A 473 10.51 15.85 9.54
C CYS A 473 10.10 14.85 8.43
N ALA A 474 10.84 13.76 8.24
CA ALA A 474 10.48 12.72 7.28
C ALA A 474 9.12 12.07 7.61
N ALA A 475 8.84 11.81 8.89
CA ALA A 475 7.56 11.28 9.35
C ALA A 475 6.40 12.26 9.11
N LEU A 476 6.61 13.57 9.30
CA LEU A 476 5.61 14.59 8.99
C LEU A 476 5.28 14.61 7.49
N VAL A 477 6.30 14.64 6.62
CA VAL A 477 6.08 14.62 5.16
C VAL A 477 5.30 13.37 4.76
N LYS A 478 5.64 12.19 5.32
CA LYS A 478 4.88 10.95 5.10
C LYS A 478 3.42 11.10 5.55
N SER A 479 3.18 11.63 6.74
CA SER A 479 1.82 11.78 7.30
C SER A 479 0.96 12.76 6.50
N LEU A 480 1.58 13.72 5.81
CA LEU A 480 0.93 14.66 4.90
C LEU A 480 0.68 14.09 3.49
N GLY A 481 1.14 12.87 3.20
CA GLY A 481 0.91 12.19 1.91
C GLY A 481 2.05 12.32 0.90
N GLY A 482 3.20 12.91 1.25
CA GLY A 482 4.47 12.84 0.49
C GLY A 482 4.42 13.34 -0.95
N GLY A 483 3.52 14.25 -1.31
CA GLY A 483 3.42 14.80 -2.67
C GLY A 483 2.58 13.96 -3.66
N TRP A 484 1.85 12.95 -3.21
CA TRP A 484 0.88 12.23 -4.04
C TRP A 484 -0.32 13.12 -4.41
N GLN A 485 -0.82 13.01 -5.66
CA GLN A 485 -1.82 13.91 -6.24
C GLN A 485 -3.25 13.33 -6.27
N GLY A 486 -3.47 12.14 -5.73
CA GLY A 486 -4.74 11.44 -5.83
C GLY A 486 -4.87 10.56 -7.08
N LEU A 487 -5.98 9.83 -7.16
CA LEU A 487 -6.33 9.06 -8.35
C LEU A 487 -6.87 10.00 -9.43
N ASP A 488 -6.19 10.09 -10.57
CA ASP A 488 -6.71 10.80 -11.75
C ASP A 488 -8.07 10.19 -12.16
N ARG A 489 -9.14 10.97 -12.01
CA ARG A 489 -10.50 10.55 -12.38
C ARG A 489 -10.81 10.73 -13.87
N GLU A 490 -9.84 11.22 -14.66
CA GLU A 490 -9.98 11.44 -16.09
C GLU A 490 -9.19 10.44 -16.93
N ARG A 491 -9.60 9.15 -16.90
CA ARG A 491 -9.25 8.21 -18.00
C ARG A 491 -10.34 7.15 -18.22
#